data_10fbb944b73571c7385d7c77adaf328f
#
_entry.id   10fbb944b73571c7385d7c77adaf328f
#
_cell.length_a   1.000
_cell.length_b   1.000
_cell.length_c   1.000
_cell.angle_alpha   90.00
_cell.angle_beta   90.00
_cell.angle_gamma   90.00
#
_symmetry.space_group_name_H-M   'P 1'
#
loop_
_entity.id
_entity.type
_entity.pdbx_description
1 polymer ?
#
loop_
_entity_poly.entity_id
_entity_poly.type
_entity_poly.pdbx_seq_one_letter_code
_entity_poly.pdbx_strand_id
1 'polypeptide(L)'
;MPAIGILMVGRWMSNAAVRIEMVKMAKGREIKVTRWRHDPLSDDPWRPYGVRHQIVEHSDILLGWISSMESKPTDTVTVHMGTNLLEGDLDDRPRIVDQINRKECRDEWRQLWTDRFNEGRVSLMGKSLVWDIDDPDDLETAFETADAIASELTKHVAMPEHAPRVVFSGGKGFHVWIVDENAVQHLCRSLVGAEVSEMTAKKRAAAHREVIKEICQRAIGRSIHHLDQAPNHRQGIIRCPYAVHERTGQIVWPLDVDELERLRDGDGIDWSSPVALAKSIHPWEIPVQSPMAEALGVESTWIHPEASVKDRGMPTYG
;
A
#
# COMPACT_ATOMS: atom_id res chain seq x y z
N MET A 1 -20.39 -29.38 -3.30
CA MET A 1 -18.93 -29.25 -3.30
C MET A 1 -18.59 -27.94 -2.61
N PRO A 2 -17.84 -27.93 -1.53
CA PRO A 2 -17.55 -26.69 -0.83
C PRO A 2 -16.49 -25.90 -1.58
N ALA A 3 -16.79 -24.69 -1.72
CA ALA A 3 -16.06 -23.44 -1.93
C ALA A 3 -14.51 -23.54 -1.87
N ILE A 4 -13.91 -23.91 -2.97
CA ILE A 4 -12.45 -23.84 -3.15
C ILE A 4 -11.97 -22.38 -3.26
N GLY A 5 -12.85 -21.43 -3.63
CA GLY A 5 -12.51 -20.02 -3.85
C GLY A 5 -12.16 -19.20 -2.60
N ILE A 6 -12.71 -19.52 -1.43
CA ILE A 6 -12.38 -18.81 -0.16
C ILE A 6 -10.94 -19.10 0.30
N LEU A 7 -10.36 -20.20 -0.17
CA LEU A 7 -9.10 -20.73 0.38
C LEU A 7 -7.83 -20.02 -0.13
N MET A 8 -7.89 -19.11 -1.10
CA MET A 8 -6.67 -18.77 -1.86
C MET A 8 -6.15 -17.35 -1.63
N VAL A 9 -6.96 -16.31 -1.61
CA VAL A 9 -6.56 -15.03 -0.97
C VAL A 9 -6.32 -15.34 0.51
N GLY A 10 -7.19 -16.18 1.10
CA GLY A 10 -7.00 -16.75 2.42
C GLY A 10 -5.66 -17.46 2.62
N ARG A 11 -5.09 -18.16 1.64
CA ARG A 11 -3.78 -18.83 1.82
C ARG A 11 -2.61 -17.85 1.89
N TRP A 12 -2.55 -16.85 1.02
CA TRP A 12 -1.50 -15.84 1.12
C TRP A 12 -1.62 -15.06 2.42
N MET A 13 -2.81 -14.53 2.70
CA MET A 13 -3.07 -13.75 3.90
C MET A 13 -3.11 -14.60 5.19
N SER A 14 -3.30 -15.93 5.10
CA SER A 14 -3.16 -16.85 6.23
C SER A 14 -1.70 -17.16 6.57
N ASN A 15 -0.75 -16.85 5.69
CA ASN A 15 0.67 -16.96 6.01
C ASN A 15 1.03 -15.94 7.11
N ALA A 16 1.44 -16.45 8.27
CA ALA A 16 1.76 -15.61 9.42
C ALA A 16 2.92 -14.64 9.12
N ALA A 17 3.92 -15.06 8.35
CA ALA A 17 5.05 -14.19 7.99
C ALA A 17 4.59 -12.98 7.17
N VAL A 18 3.70 -13.18 6.20
CA VAL A 18 3.12 -12.09 5.39
C VAL A 18 2.40 -11.08 6.28
N ARG A 19 1.52 -11.56 7.17
CA ARG A 19 0.78 -10.67 8.08
C ARG A 19 1.68 -9.94 9.06
N ILE A 20 2.73 -10.61 9.55
CA ILE A 20 3.72 -9.97 10.44
C ILE A 20 4.40 -8.80 9.72
N GLU A 21 4.83 -8.98 8.47
CA GLU A 21 5.45 -7.90 7.71
C GLU A 21 4.44 -6.76 7.42
N MET A 22 3.21 -7.08 7.05
CA MET A 22 2.16 -6.06 6.87
C MET A 22 1.92 -5.25 8.14
N VAL A 23 1.86 -5.91 9.30
CA VAL A 23 1.66 -5.25 10.60
C VAL A 23 2.87 -4.39 10.97
N LYS A 24 4.09 -4.86 10.72
CA LYS A 24 5.31 -4.06 10.94
C LYS A 24 5.29 -2.78 10.11
N MET A 25 4.94 -2.86 8.83
CA MET A 25 4.86 -1.69 7.95
C MET A 25 3.74 -0.73 8.36
N ALA A 26 2.63 -1.26 8.85
CA ALA A 26 1.49 -0.50 9.29
C ALA A 26 1.56 -0.05 10.76
N LYS A 27 2.66 -0.31 11.47
CA LYS A 27 2.82 0.08 12.88
C LYS A 27 2.59 1.58 13.05
N GLY A 28 1.71 1.94 13.97
CA GLY A 28 1.32 3.33 14.21
C GLY A 28 0.56 3.99 13.05
N ARG A 29 0.09 3.21 12.09
CA ARG A 29 -0.63 3.69 10.91
C ARG A 29 -2.04 3.14 10.87
N GLU A 30 -2.89 3.93 10.25
CA GLU A 30 -4.25 3.51 9.95
C GLU A 30 -4.25 2.36 8.95
N ILE A 31 -5.05 1.33 9.20
CA ILE A 31 -5.34 0.27 8.24
C ILE A 31 -6.79 0.39 7.74
N LYS A 32 -6.97 0.12 6.48
CA LYS A 32 -8.26 -0.07 5.85
C LYS A 32 -8.30 -1.45 5.21
N VAL A 33 -9.19 -2.31 5.67
CA VAL A 33 -9.53 -3.55 4.97
C VAL A 33 -10.71 -3.25 4.05
N THR A 34 -10.57 -3.55 2.78
CA THR A 34 -11.59 -3.30 1.76
C THR A 34 -11.99 -4.62 1.13
N ARG A 35 -13.29 -4.91 1.16
CA ARG A 35 -13.91 -5.97 0.41
C ARG A 35 -14.50 -5.42 -0.88
N TRP A 36 -14.21 -6.04 -1.99
CA TRP A 36 -14.85 -5.81 -3.27
C TRP A 36 -15.94 -6.84 -3.46
N ARG A 37 -17.18 -6.38 -3.49
CA ARG A 37 -18.36 -7.22 -3.61
C ARG A 37 -18.86 -7.20 -5.04
N HIS A 38 -19.12 -8.38 -5.60
CA HIS A 38 -19.77 -8.50 -6.89
C HIS A 38 -21.28 -8.28 -6.77
N ASP A 39 -21.79 -7.30 -7.49
CA ASP A 39 -23.21 -7.00 -7.64
C ASP A 39 -23.59 -7.05 -9.14
N PRO A 40 -24.07 -8.20 -9.63
CA PRO A 40 -24.31 -8.41 -11.06
C PRO A 40 -25.47 -7.54 -11.61
N LEU A 41 -26.21 -6.89 -10.76
CA LEU A 41 -27.33 -6.00 -11.15
C LEU A 41 -26.90 -4.53 -11.26
N SER A 42 -25.65 -4.22 -11.02
CA SER A 42 -25.11 -2.85 -11.08
C SER A 42 -24.35 -2.60 -12.37
N ASP A 43 -24.43 -1.37 -12.89
CA ASP A 43 -23.61 -0.91 -14.03
C ASP A 43 -22.11 -0.99 -13.70
N ASP A 44 -21.73 -0.80 -12.43
CA ASP A 44 -20.43 -1.15 -11.88
C ASP A 44 -20.60 -2.38 -10.99
N PRO A 45 -20.28 -3.58 -11.52
CA PRO A 45 -20.53 -4.83 -10.82
C PRO A 45 -19.65 -5.02 -9.58
N TRP A 46 -18.57 -4.25 -9.42
CA TRP A 46 -17.65 -4.36 -8.30
C TRP A 46 -17.71 -3.14 -7.39
N ARG A 47 -18.33 -3.31 -6.22
CA ARG A 47 -18.46 -2.23 -5.24
C ARG A 47 -17.51 -2.41 -4.06
N PRO A 48 -16.66 -1.41 -3.76
CA PRO A 48 -15.81 -1.44 -2.59
C PRO A 48 -16.64 -1.23 -1.32
N TYR A 49 -16.39 -2.08 -0.35
CA TYR A 49 -16.87 -1.94 1.01
C TYR A 49 -15.69 -2.06 1.96
N GLY A 50 -15.40 -1.03 2.72
CA GLY A 50 -14.20 -1.01 3.55
C GLY A 50 -14.43 -0.46 4.94
N VAL A 51 -13.74 -1.06 5.91
CA VAL A 51 -13.60 -0.52 7.25
C VAL A 51 -12.27 0.23 7.31
N ARG A 52 -12.31 1.47 7.74
CA ARG A 52 -11.17 2.38 7.84
C ARG A 52 -11.00 2.84 9.30
N HIS A 53 -9.91 3.53 9.57
CA HIS A 53 -9.54 4.06 10.88
C HIS A 53 -9.27 3.00 11.94
N GLN A 54 -8.64 1.91 11.52
CA GLN A 54 -8.24 0.83 12.39
C GLN A 54 -6.72 0.87 12.57
N ILE A 55 -6.26 0.59 13.78
CA ILE A 55 -4.84 0.38 14.06
C ILE A 55 -4.65 -1.09 14.41
N VAL A 56 -3.62 -1.70 13.86
CA VAL A 56 -3.33 -3.13 14.07
C VAL A 56 -1.95 -3.28 14.68
N GLU A 57 -1.88 -3.94 15.81
CA GLU A 57 -0.63 -4.24 16.50
C GLU A 57 -0.21 -5.71 16.37
N HIS A 58 -1.17 -6.59 16.07
CA HIS A 58 -0.95 -8.03 16.00
C HIS A 58 -1.49 -8.64 14.71
N SER A 59 -0.72 -9.56 14.13
CA SER A 59 -1.05 -10.26 12.89
C SER A 59 -2.37 -11.03 12.93
N ASP A 60 -2.75 -11.57 14.10
CA ASP A 60 -3.98 -12.35 14.25
C ASP A 60 -5.24 -11.46 14.26
N ILE A 61 -5.10 -10.21 14.74
CA ILE A 61 -6.18 -9.22 14.64
C ILE A 61 -6.43 -8.87 13.16
N LEU A 62 -5.35 -8.66 12.39
CA LEU A 62 -5.47 -8.43 10.95
C LEU A 62 -6.12 -9.61 10.24
N LEU A 63 -5.74 -10.85 10.58
CA LEU A 63 -6.38 -12.04 10.05
C LEU A 63 -7.87 -12.10 10.39
N GLY A 64 -8.23 -11.81 11.64
CA GLY A 64 -9.64 -11.76 12.07
C GLY A 64 -10.46 -10.76 11.26
N TRP A 65 -9.90 -9.59 10.94
CA TRP A 65 -10.59 -8.59 10.11
C TRP A 65 -10.72 -9.00 8.65
N ILE A 66 -9.66 -9.57 8.06
CA ILE A 66 -9.71 -10.10 6.70
C ILE A 66 -10.79 -11.17 6.62
N SER A 67 -10.75 -12.15 7.53
CA SER A 67 -11.73 -13.26 7.57
C SER A 67 -13.15 -12.76 7.80
N SER A 68 -13.36 -11.73 8.61
CA SER A 68 -14.70 -11.16 8.82
C SER A 68 -15.26 -10.44 7.59
N MET A 69 -14.38 -9.96 6.71
CA MET A 69 -14.76 -9.32 5.46
C MET A 69 -15.05 -10.32 4.34
N GLU A 70 -14.46 -11.50 4.37
CA GLU A 70 -14.69 -12.59 3.41
C GLU A 70 -16.03 -13.27 3.66
N SER A 71 -17.13 -12.61 3.33
CA SER A 71 -18.47 -13.17 3.61
C SER A 71 -19.00 -14.06 2.50
N LYS A 72 -18.43 -14.00 1.30
CA LYS A 72 -18.83 -14.78 0.12
C LYS A 72 -17.61 -15.25 -0.67
N PRO A 73 -17.71 -16.42 -1.35
CA PRO A 73 -16.63 -16.91 -2.23
C PRO A 73 -16.28 -15.96 -3.38
N THR A 74 -17.19 -15.06 -3.74
CA THR A 74 -17.03 -14.08 -4.82
C THR A 74 -16.42 -12.75 -4.35
N ASP A 75 -16.17 -12.58 -3.06
CA ASP A 75 -15.60 -11.35 -2.54
C ASP A 75 -14.07 -11.35 -2.70
N THR A 76 -13.51 -10.22 -3.07
CA THR A 76 -12.06 -9.97 -3.04
C THR A 76 -11.73 -9.02 -1.90
N VAL A 77 -10.76 -9.37 -1.07
CA VAL A 77 -10.33 -8.54 0.05
C VAL A 77 -8.93 -8.00 -0.21
N THR A 78 -8.73 -6.70 0.00
CA THR A 78 -7.43 -6.05 -0.05
C THR A 78 -7.19 -5.22 1.20
N VAL A 79 -5.93 -4.98 1.51
CA VAL A 79 -5.51 -4.20 2.67
C VAL A 79 -4.80 -2.92 2.21
N HIS A 80 -5.21 -1.80 2.74
CA HIS A 80 -4.55 -0.51 2.56
C HIS A 80 -4.01 -0.02 3.89
N MET A 81 -2.94 0.75 3.84
CA MET A 81 -2.40 1.43 5.02
C MET A 81 -2.36 2.94 4.83
N GLY A 82 -2.49 3.66 5.93
CA GLY A 82 -2.32 5.11 5.97
C GLY A 82 -0.87 5.52 5.76
N THR A 83 -0.67 6.63 5.08
CA THR A 83 0.66 7.24 4.96
C THR A 83 1.04 8.07 6.19
N ASN A 84 0.09 8.37 7.07
CA ASN A 84 0.33 9.08 8.31
C ASN A 84 0.84 8.13 9.41
N LEU A 85 1.83 8.56 10.16
CA LEU A 85 2.27 7.94 11.41
C LEU A 85 1.54 8.64 12.57
N LEU A 86 0.89 7.85 13.40
CA LEU A 86 0.04 8.30 14.49
C LEU A 86 0.58 7.81 15.84
N GLU A 87 0.39 8.61 16.87
CA GLU A 87 0.71 8.27 18.26
C GLU A 87 -0.42 8.72 19.19
N GLY A 88 -0.58 8.04 20.32
CA GLY A 88 -1.54 8.39 21.36
C GLY A 88 -2.55 7.29 21.61
N ASP A 89 -3.77 7.69 22.00
CA ASP A 89 -4.87 6.78 22.30
C ASP A 89 -5.47 6.17 21.03
N LEU A 90 -4.78 5.15 20.52
CA LEU A 90 -5.16 4.40 19.32
C LEU A 90 -6.02 3.16 19.64
N ASP A 91 -6.14 2.80 20.94
CA ASP A 91 -6.73 1.53 21.37
C ASP A 91 -8.24 1.52 21.50
N ASP A 92 -8.87 2.67 21.51
CA ASP A 92 -10.32 2.76 21.65
C ASP A 92 -11.03 2.36 20.34
N ARG A 93 -10.87 1.10 20.00
CA ARG A 93 -11.45 0.49 18.80
C ARG A 93 -12.96 0.43 19.00
N PRO A 94 -13.75 0.86 18.04
CA PRO A 94 -15.15 0.49 18.07
C PRO A 94 -15.21 -1.04 18.00
N ARG A 95 -15.65 -1.65 19.08
CA ARG A 95 -15.95 -3.09 19.13
C ARG A 95 -17.12 -3.48 18.22
N ILE A 96 -17.52 -2.59 17.32
CA ILE A 96 -18.80 -2.61 16.63
C ILE A 96 -18.53 -2.69 15.13
N VAL A 97 -17.78 -3.70 14.67
CA VAL A 97 -17.63 -3.99 13.24
C VAL A 97 -19.01 -4.22 12.59
N ASP A 98 -19.94 -4.84 13.30
CA ASP A 98 -21.30 -5.11 12.80
C ASP A 98 -22.18 -3.85 12.67
N GLN A 99 -21.90 -2.79 13.42
CA GLN A 99 -22.68 -1.54 13.35
C GLN A 99 -22.11 -0.53 12.34
N ILE A 100 -20.85 -0.66 11.91
CA ILE A 100 -20.25 0.23 10.88
C ILE A 100 -20.95 0.13 9.52
N ASN A 101 -21.78 -0.86 9.33
CA ASN A 101 -22.58 -1.06 8.11
C ASN A 101 -23.70 -0.03 7.90
N ARG A 102 -24.08 0.73 8.91
CA ARG A 102 -25.08 1.78 8.79
C ARG A 102 -24.40 3.13 8.54
N LYS A 103 -24.97 3.93 7.64
CA LYS A 103 -24.43 5.27 7.29
C LYS A 103 -24.23 6.14 8.53
N GLU A 104 -25.23 6.13 9.43
CA GLU A 104 -25.22 6.89 10.69
C GLU A 104 -24.03 6.50 11.58
N CYS A 105 -23.81 5.20 11.77
CA CYS A 105 -22.67 4.71 12.57
C CYS A 105 -21.32 5.07 11.95
N ARG A 106 -21.23 5.17 10.61
CA ARG A 106 -19.99 5.62 9.95
C ARG A 106 -19.70 7.09 10.22
N ASP A 107 -20.72 7.92 10.25
CA ASP A 107 -20.56 9.35 10.50
C ASP A 107 -20.23 9.62 11.96
N GLU A 108 -20.88 8.92 12.90
CA GLU A 108 -20.49 8.92 14.34
C GLU A 108 -19.06 8.46 14.55
N TRP A 109 -18.66 7.38 13.88
CA TRP A 109 -17.28 6.88 13.96
C TRP A 109 -16.25 7.88 13.41
N ARG A 110 -16.54 8.52 12.28
CA ARG A 110 -15.68 9.59 11.73
C ARG A 110 -15.58 10.77 12.69
N GLN A 111 -16.67 11.11 13.34
CA GLN A 111 -16.70 12.19 14.32
C GLN A 111 -15.85 11.83 15.54
N LEU A 112 -16.04 10.66 16.13
CA LEU A 112 -15.23 10.16 17.24
C LEU A 112 -13.73 10.16 16.90
N TRP A 113 -13.36 9.72 15.70
CA TRP A 113 -11.98 9.76 15.24
C TRP A 113 -11.45 11.19 15.11
N THR A 114 -12.27 12.10 14.57
CA THR A 114 -11.93 13.52 14.46
C THR A 114 -11.78 14.18 15.83
N ASP A 115 -12.64 13.86 16.77
CA ASP A 115 -12.62 14.41 18.12
C ASP A 115 -11.34 14.01 18.87
N ARG A 116 -10.82 12.79 18.70
CA ARG A 116 -9.55 12.38 19.28
C ARG A 116 -8.38 13.27 18.85
N PHE A 117 -8.33 13.64 17.55
CA PHE A 117 -7.33 14.59 17.07
C PHE A 117 -7.54 15.99 17.65
N ASN A 118 -8.79 16.44 17.72
CA ASN A 118 -9.13 17.76 18.25
C ASN A 118 -8.85 17.88 19.76
N GLU A 119 -9.05 16.79 20.50
CA GLU A 119 -8.79 16.70 21.93
C GLU A 119 -7.32 16.40 22.26
N GLY A 120 -6.47 16.24 21.26
CA GLY A 120 -5.06 15.93 21.43
C GLY A 120 -4.77 14.50 21.94
N ARG A 121 -5.78 13.61 21.92
CA ARG A 121 -5.61 12.20 22.30
C ARG A 121 -4.83 11.42 21.27
N VAL A 122 -4.91 11.80 20.00
CA VAL A 122 -4.13 11.25 18.90
C VAL A 122 -3.37 12.38 18.22
N SER A 123 -2.09 12.17 18.02
CA SER A 123 -1.19 13.12 17.37
C SER A 123 -0.66 12.56 16.06
N LEU A 124 -0.48 13.43 15.08
CA LEU A 124 0.21 13.12 13.85
C LEU A 124 1.71 13.30 14.06
N MET A 125 2.44 12.20 14.22
CA MET A 125 3.89 12.21 14.44
C MET A 125 4.65 12.43 13.15
N GLY A 126 4.18 11.83 12.07
CA GLY A 126 4.86 11.93 10.79
C GLY A 126 4.01 11.46 9.63
N LYS A 127 4.63 11.45 8.45
CA LYS A 127 3.99 11.00 7.24
C LYS A 127 5.04 10.44 6.28
N SER A 128 4.82 9.23 5.77
CA SER A 128 5.60 8.74 4.63
C SER A 128 5.33 9.56 3.38
N LEU A 129 6.35 9.77 2.58
CA LEU A 129 6.18 10.25 1.21
C LEU A 129 6.03 9.06 0.27
N VAL A 130 5.08 9.15 -0.64
CA VAL A 130 4.80 8.10 -1.62
C VAL A 130 4.64 8.72 -2.99
N TRP A 131 5.44 8.26 -3.92
CA TRP A 131 5.26 8.49 -5.35
C TRP A 131 4.51 7.28 -5.89
N ASP A 132 3.23 7.45 -6.22
CA ASP A 132 2.35 6.43 -6.78
C ASP A 132 2.29 6.65 -8.29
N ILE A 133 3.06 5.83 -9.00
CA ILE A 133 3.32 5.98 -10.44
C ILE A 133 2.51 4.92 -11.15
N ASP A 134 1.46 5.35 -11.83
CA ASP A 134 0.54 4.50 -12.57
C ASP A 134 0.67 4.77 -14.07
N ASP A 135 1.12 3.81 -14.84
CA ASP A 135 1.00 3.84 -16.29
C ASP A 135 0.23 2.58 -16.76
N PRO A 136 -1.03 2.71 -17.14
CA PRO A 136 -1.85 1.55 -17.49
C PRO A 136 -1.42 0.90 -18.83
N ASP A 137 -0.69 1.63 -19.66
CA ASP A 137 -0.36 1.23 -21.02
C ASP A 137 1.10 0.79 -21.16
N ASP A 138 1.95 1.19 -20.20
CA ASP A 138 3.40 0.96 -20.27
C ASP A 138 4.03 0.78 -18.88
N LEU A 139 4.11 -0.49 -18.45
CA LEU A 139 4.71 -0.86 -17.14
C LEU A 139 6.22 -0.62 -17.11
N GLU A 140 6.91 -0.74 -18.24
CA GLU A 140 8.35 -0.48 -18.34
C GLU A 140 8.62 1.00 -18.09
N THR A 141 7.92 1.90 -18.76
CA THR A 141 7.99 3.35 -18.50
C THR A 141 7.62 3.70 -17.06
N ALA A 142 6.64 3.02 -16.45
CA ALA A 142 6.31 3.21 -15.06
C ALA A 142 7.48 2.81 -14.14
N PHE A 143 8.17 1.70 -14.44
CA PHE A 143 9.34 1.26 -13.70
C PHE A 143 10.52 2.24 -13.87
N GLU A 144 10.86 2.61 -15.11
CA GLU A 144 11.93 3.58 -15.38
C GLU A 144 11.72 4.90 -14.62
N THR A 145 10.47 5.35 -14.57
CA THR A 145 10.09 6.55 -13.80
C THR A 145 10.30 6.34 -12.30
N ALA A 146 9.88 5.19 -11.77
CA ALA A 146 10.06 4.86 -10.35
C ALA A 146 11.54 4.75 -9.97
N ASP A 147 12.34 4.11 -10.83
CA ASP A 147 13.78 3.95 -10.62
C ASP A 147 14.53 5.28 -10.67
N ALA A 148 14.18 6.16 -11.61
CA ALA A 148 14.74 7.53 -11.69
C ALA A 148 14.42 8.32 -10.42
N ILE A 149 13.19 8.24 -9.91
CA ILE A 149 12.78 8.89 -8.66
C ILE A 149 13.55 8.31 -7.46
N ALA A 150 13.65 6.98 -7.37
CA ALA A 150 14.39 6.32 -6.29
C ALA A 150 15.88 6.70 -6.32
N SER A 151 16.47 6.74 -7.51
CA SER A 151 17.86 7.17 -7.73
C SER A 151 18.08 8.62 -7.33
N GLU A 152 17.16 9.53 -7.68
CA GLU A 152 17.26 10.94 -7.26
C GLU A 152 17.13 11.07 -5.73
N LEU A 153 16.16 10.39 -5.12
CA LEU A 153 15.97 10.39 -3.67
C LEU A 153 17.22 9.91 -2.93
N THR A 154 17.88 8.89 -3.43
CA THR A 154 19.12 8.34 -2.81
C THR A 154 20.23 9.39 -2.70
N LYS A 155 20.27 10.38 -3.58
CA LYS A 155 21.24 11.50 -3.50
C LYS A 155 20.98 12.44 -2.31
N HIS A 156 19.77 12.45 -1.81
CA HIS A 156 19.33 13.36 -0.73
C HIS A 156 19.21 12.66 0.63
N VAL A 157 19.25 11.32 0.68
CA VAL A 157 19.09 10.54 1.90
C VAL A 157 20.42 9.90 2.26
N ALA A 158 21.04 10.38 3.35
CA ALA A 158 22.42 10.06 3.68
C ALA A 158 22.64 8.65 4.25
N MET A 159 21.59 7.99 4.76
CA MET A 159 21.72 6.73 5.50
C MET A 159 20.98 5.58 4.76
N PRO A 160 21.61 4.38 4.64
CA PRO A 160 21.00 3.26 3.95
C PRO A 160 19.62 2.83 4.49
N GLU A 161 19.40 2.94 5.81
CA GLU A 161 18.13 2.62 6.47
C GLU A 161 17.00 3.59 6.05
N HIS A 162 17.35 4.77 5.56
CA HIS A 162 16.41 5.76 5.06
C HIS A 162 16.21 5.70 3.54
N ALA A 163 16.88 4.76 2.87
CA ALA A 163 16.86 4.63 1.42
C ALA A 163 15.41 4.48 0.89
N PRO A 164 15.13 5.02 -0.30
CA PRO A 164 13.83 4.84 -0.93
C PRO A 164 13.56 3.36 -1.20
N ARG A 165 12.29 2.97 -1.06
CA ARG A 165 11.82 1.61 -1.36
C ARG A 165 10.97 1.65 -2.62
N VAL A 166 11.28 0.81 -3.57
CA VAL A 166 10.47 0.60 -4.77
C VAL A 166 9.57 -0.60 -4.54
N VAL A 167 8.29 -0.43 -4.84
CA VAL A 167 7.26 -1.45 -4.63
C VAL A 167 6.46 -1.60 -5.91
N PHE A 168 6.39 -2.81 -6.47
CA PHE A 168 5.43 -3.11 -7.52
C PHE A 168 4.02 -3.05 -6.95
N SER A 169 3.12 -2.27 -7.57
CA SER A 169 1.77 -2.02 -7.06
C SER A 169 0.83 -3.22 -7.13
N GLY A 170 1.25 -4.30 -7.81
CA GLY A 170 0.39 -5.43 -8.16
C GLY A 170 -0.56 -5.13 -9.32
N GLY A 171 -0.53 -3.93 -9.86
CA GLY A 171 -1.39 -3.41 -10.93
C GLY A 171 -0.60 -2.78 -12.06
N LYS A 172 -0.90 -1.55 -12.36
CA LYS A 172 -0.43 -0.81 -13.53
C LYS A 172 0.78 0.09 -13.26
N GLY A 173 1.52 -0.15 -12.17
CA GLY A 173 2.65 0.72 -11.87
C GLY A 173 3.44 0.36 -10.63
N PHE A 174 4.13 1.35 -10.10
CA PHE A 174 5.06 1.21 -8.98
C PHE A 174 4.87 2.33 -7.97
N HIS A 175 5.20 2.03 -6.71
CA HIS A 175 5.29 3.03 -5.66
C HIS A 175 6.74 3.21 -5.26
N VAL A 176 7.17 4.45 -5.06
CA VAL A 176 8.44 4.76 -4.40
C VAL A 176 8.12 5.37 -3.04
N TRP A 177 8.75 4.85 -1.99
CA TRP A 177 8.44 5.20 -0.61
C TRP A 177 9.65 5.77 0.12
N ILE A 178 9.45 6.85 0.87
CA ILE A 178 10.28 7.23 2.02
C ILE A 178 9.43 7.06 3.27
N VAL A 179 9.79 6.09 4.10
CA VAL A 179 9.03 5.70 5.29
C VAL A 179 9.51 6.46 6.53
N ASP A 180 10.81 6.70 6.62
CA ASP A 180 11.44 7.34 7.77
C ASP A 180 11.09 8.82 7.89
N GLU A 181 10.61 9.22 9.06
CA GLU A 181 10.17 10.60 9.31
C GLU A 181 11.33 11.58 9.30
N ASN A 182 12.52 11.21 9.77
CA ASN A 182 13.69 12.10 9.76
C ASN A 182 14.14 12.36 8.32
N ALA A 183 14.10 11.34 7.46
CA ALA A 183 14.36 11.50 6.03
C ALA A 183 13.32 12.41 5.38
N VAL A 184 12.04 12.27 5.70
CA VAL A 184 10.97 13.15 5.21
C VAL A 184 11.20 14.60 5.66
N GLN A 185 11.53 14.82 6.94
CA GLN A 185 11.84 16.17 7.45
C GLN A 185 13.06 16.75 6.78
N HIS A 186 14.11 15.95 6.60
CA HIS A 186 15.32 16.38 5.87
C HIS A 186 15.00 16.80 4.44
N LEU A 187 14.24 16.03 3.69
CA LEU A 187 13.81 16.35 2.34
C LEU A 187 12.99 17.67 2.30
N CYS A 188 12.04 17.82 3.23
CA CYS A 188 11.26 19.06 3.32
C CYS A 188 12.14 20.28 3.58
N ARG A 189 13.12 20.17 4.47
CA ARG A 189 14.03 21.28 4.78
C ARG A 189 14.97 21.58 3.62
N SER A 190 15.59 20.56 3.05
CA SER A 190 16.64 20.73 2.02
C SER A 190 16.09 21.12 0.64
N LEU A 191 14.92 20.58 0.25
CA LEU A 191 14.39 20.80 -1.09
C LEU A 191 13.42 21.97 -1.19
N VAL A 192 12.62 22.20 -0.13
CA VAL A 192 11.56 23.24 -0.18
C VAL A 192 11.65 24.25 0.97
N GLY A 193 12.69 24.20 1.79
CA GLY A 193 12.92 25.14 2.88
C GLY A 193 11.85 25.07 4.00
N ALA A 194 11.21 23.92 4.19
CA ALA A 194 10.06 23.76 5.06
C ALA A 194 10.41 22.99 6.35
N GLU A 195 10.24 23.63 7.53
CA GLU A 195 10.35 22.96 8.83
C GLU A 195 8.98 22.37 9.21
N VAL A 196 8.77 21.09 8.88
CA VAL A 196 7.44 20.47 8.96
C VAL A 196 7.02 20.06 10.36
N SER A 197 7.96 19.92 11.31
CA SER A 197 7.69 19.58 12.72
C SER A 197 6.75 20.58 13.41
N GLU A 198 6.85 21.86 13.05
CA GLU A 198 6.07 22.95 13.63
C GLU A 198 4.81 23.30 12.82
N MET A 199 4.56 22.58 11.73
CA MET A 199 3.46 22.89 10.82
C MET A 199 2.15 22.22 11.21
N THR A 200 1.04 22.91 10.94
CA THR A 200 -0.27 22.28 10.95
C THR A 200 -0.35 21.16 9.90
N ALA A 201 -1.19 20.14 10.11
CA ALA A 201 -1.36 19.01 9.19
C ALA A 201 -1.63 19.45 7.74
N LYS A 202 -2.36 20.57 7.53
CA LYS A 202 -2.64 21.12 6.21
C LYS A 202 -1.37 21.70 5.54
N LYS A 203 -0.58 22.47 6.28
CA LYS A 203 0.68 23.08 5.78
C LYS A 203 1.71 21.98 5.51
N ARG A 204 1.82 20.99 6.42
CA ARG A 204 2.69 19.83 6.27
C ARG A 204 2.36 19.05 4.98
N ALA A 205 1.08 18.74 4.74
CA ALA A 205 0.68 18.07 3.51
C ALA A 205 0.97 18.89 2.24
N ALA A 206 0.94 20.20 2.32
CA ALA A 206 1.35 21.06 1.20
C ALA A 206 2.87 20.96 0.94
N ALA A 207 3.70 21.05 1.99
CA ALA A 207 5.15 20.90 1.88
C ALA A 207 5.53 19.53 1.30
N HIS A 208 4.89 18.46 1.75
CA HIS A 208 5.11 17.11 1.21
C HIS A 208 4.82 17.04 -0.30
N ARG A 209 3.74 17.64 -0.77
CA ARG A 209 3.43 17.67 -2.21
C ARG A 209 4.45 18.46 -3.02
N GLU A 210 4.99 19.54 -2.45
CA GLU A 210 6.06 20.29 -3.13
C GLU A 210 7.37 19.47 -3.18
N VAL A 211 7.73 18.72 -2.13
CA VAL A 211 8.86 17.77 -2.19
C VAL A 211 8.66 16.75 -3.30
N ILE A 212 7.45 16.18 -3.39
CA ILE A 212 7.14 15.19 -4.43
C ILE A 212 7.33 15.78 -5.83
N LYS A 213 6.83 16.97 -6.08
CA LYS A 213 7.00 17.67 -7.37
C LYS A 213 8.46 17.99 -7.66
N GLU A 214 9.20 18.48 -6.67
CA GLU A 214 10.60 18.84 -6.82
C GLU A 214 11.45 17.63 -7.19
N ILE A 215 11.25 16.50 -6.52
CA ILE A 215 11.93 15.24 -6.85
C ILE A 215 11.58 14.79 -8.27
N CYS A 216 10.31 14.80 -8.65
CA CYS A 216 9.91 14.47 -10.02
C CYS A 216 10.59 15.38 -11.06
N GLN A 217 10.64 16.69 -10.80
CA GLN A 217 11.29 17.64 -11.69
C GLN A 217 12.78 17.35 -11.83
N ARG A 218 13.47 16.98 -10.76
CA ARG A 218 14.91 16.64 -10.78
C ARG A 218 15.18 15.30 -11.45
N ALA A 219 14.35 14.28 -11.16
CA ALA A 219 14.53 12.92 -11.66
C ALA A 219 14.29 12.83 -13.17
N ILE A 220 13.23 13.45 -13.67
CA ILE A 220 12.77 13.27 -15.05
C ILE A 220 12.58 14.57 -15.84
N GLY A 221 12.88 15.73 -15.25
CA GLY A 221 12.82 17.03 -15.92
C GLY A 221 11.42 17.52 -16.30
N ARG A 222 10.36 16.86 -15.83
CA ARG A 222 8.97 17.20 -16.14
C ARG A 222 8.00 16.74 -15.05
N SER A 223 6.79 17.29 -15.06
CA SER A 223 5.68 16.75 -14.27
C SER A 223 5.29 15.36 -14.78
N ILE A 224 5.09 14.41 -13.88
CA ILE A 224 4.61 13.07 -14.22
C ILE A 224 3.09 13.13 -14.40
N HIS A 225 2.62 12.81 -15.60
CA HIS A 225 1.19 12.81 -15.91
C HIS A 225 0.44 11.70 -15.16
N HIS A 226 1.13 10.61 -14.82
CA HIS A 226 0.58 9.40 -14.19
C HIS A 226 0.88 9.31 -12.69
N LEU A 227 1.24 10.42 -12.03
CA LEU A 227 1.47 10.46 -10.60
C LEU A 227 0.16 10.67 -9.84
N ASP A 228 -0.31 9.64 -9.13
CA ASP A 228 -1.43 9.79 -8.19
C ASP A 228 -0.95 10.46 -6.90
N GLN A 229 -1.55 11.60 -6.57
CA GLN A 229 -1.23 12.35 -5.36
C GLN A 229 -2.12 11.98 -4.15
N ALA A 230 -3.09 11.08 -4.33
CA ALA A 230 -4.02 10.70 -3.29
C ALA A 230 -3.33 10.16 -2.01
N PRO A 231 -2.24 9.37 -2.10
CA PRO A 231 -1.51 8.93 -0.91
C PRO A 231 -0.92 10.08 -0.08
N ASN A 232 -0.66 11.22 -0.71
CA ASN A 232 -0.02 12.38 -0.09
C ASN A 232 -1.01 13.44 0.43
N HIS A 233 -2.29 13.19 0.32
CA HIS A 233 -3.31 14.01 0.97
C HIS A 233 -3.32 13.83 2.49
N ARG A 234 -4.02 14.73 3.19
CA ARG A 234 -4.11 14.74 4.67
C ARG A 234 -4.46 13.38 5.28
N GLN A 235 -5.29 12.61 4.61
CA GLN A 235 -5.72 11.26 5.03
C GLN A 235 -5.41 10.24 3.94
N GLY A 236 -4.22 10.36 3.33
CA GLY A 236 -3.80 9.45 2.27
C GLY A 236 -3.71 8.01 2.74
N ILE A 237 -4.16 7.13 1.89
CA ILE A 237 -3.99 5.68 2.05
C ILE A 237 -3.45 5.12 0.74
N ILE A 238 -2.72 4.02 0.86
CA ILE A 238 -2.20 3.26 -0.28
C ILE A 238 -2.30 1.78 0.02
N ARG A 239 -2.26 0.92 -0.99
CA ARG A 239 -2.24 -0.52 -0.75
C ARG A 239 -1.03 -0.88 0.09
N CYS A 240 -1.29 -1.69 1.13
CA CYS A 240 -0.23 -2.19 1.98
C CYS A 240 0.66 -3.13 1.17
N PRO A 241 1.99 -2.99 1.24
CA PRO A 241 2.88 -4.01 0.72
C PRO A 241 2.49 -5.39 1.24
N TYR A 242 2.64 -6.39 0.39
CA TYR A 242 2.16 -7.77 0.56
C TYR A 242 0.63 -7.96 0.51
N ALA A 243 -0.16 -6.89 0.35
CA ALA A 243 -1.58 -7.03 0.08
C ALA A 243 -1.83 -7.56 -1.33
N VAL A 244 -3.00 -8.16 -1.55
CA VAL A 244 -3.44 -8.57 -2.87
C VAL A 244 -4.11 -7.39 -3.57
N HIS A 245 -3.71 -7.13 -4.81
CA HIS A 245 -4.37 -6.15 -5.65
C HIS A 245 -5.72 -6.70 -6.15
N GLU A 246 -6.80 -6.00 -5.89
CA GLU A 246 -8.17 -6.50 -6.09
C GLU A 246 -8.51 -6.86 -7.54
N ARG A 247 -7.97 -6.14 -8.51
CA ARG A 247 -8.30 -6.34 -9.94
C ARG A 247 -7.44 -7.37 -10.64
N THR A 248 -6.18 -7.48 -10.25
CA THR A 248 -5.20 -8.34 -10.94
C THR A 248 -4.92 -9.63 -10.20
N GLY A 249 -5.26 -9.70 -8.90
CA GLY A 249 -4.88 -10.81 -8.03
C GLY A 249 -3.39 -10.85 -7.71
N GLN A 250 -2.60 -9.87 -8.21
CA GLN A 250 -1.17 -9.83 -7.95
C GLN A 250 -0.89 -9.28 -6.56
N ILE A 251 0.30 -9.57 -6.05
CA ILE A 251 0.74 -9.07 -4.76
C ILE A 251 1.43 -7.73 -4.95
N VAL A 252 1.14 -6.81 -4.03
CA VAL A 252 1.89 -5.55 -3.87
C VAL A 252 3.25 -5.90 -3.31
N TRP A 253 4.28 -5.86 -4.15
CA TRP A 253 5.57 -6.47 -3.82
C TRP A 253 6.69 -5.45 -3.64
N PRO A 254 7.27 -5.33 -2.43
CA PRO A 254 8.50 -4.58 -2.23
C PRO A 254 9.65 -5.28 -2.95
N LEU A 255 10.30 -4.56 -3.84
CA LEU A 255 11.45 -5.06 -4.60
C LEU A 255 12.71 -5.04 -3.74
N ASP A 256 13.47 -6.12 -3.76
CA ASP A 256 14.80 -6.17 -3.19
C ASP A 256 15.86 -5.65 -4.21
N VAL A 257 17.13 -5.62 -3.81
CA VAL A 257 18.19 -5.07 -4.64
C VAL A 257 18.41 -5.93 -5.90
N ASP A 258 18.37 -7.25 -5.77
CA ASP A 258 18.59 -8.16 -6.89
C ASP A 258 17.44 -8.09 -7.90
N GLU A 259 16.20 -7.93 -7.40
CA GLU A 259 15.00 -7.74 -8.22
C GLU A 259 15.05 -6.40 -8.98
N LEU A 260 15.49 -5.33 -8.33
CA LEU A 260 15.69 -4.02 -8.95
C LEU A 260 16.77 -4.06 -10.04
N GLU A 261 17.90 -4.74 -9.78
CA GLU A 261 18.96 -4.89 -10.77
C GLU A 261 18.47 -5.67 -11.99
N ARG A 262 17.78 -6.78 -11.81
CA ARG A 262 17.18 -7.53 -12.92
C ARG A 262 16.19 -6.71 -13.75
N LEU A 263 15.34 -5.91 -13.09
CA LEU A 263 14.41 -5.02 -13.80
C LEU A 263 15.14 -3.95 -14.59
N ARG A 264 16.26 -3.42 -14.09
CA ARG A 264 17.12 -2.45 -14.80
C ARG A 264 17.80 -3.06 -16.01
N ASP A 265 18.26 -4.30 -15.88
CA ASP A 265 18.90 -5.03 -16.96
C ASP A 265 17.91 -5.42 -18.06
N GLY A 266 16.62 -5.58 -17.71
CA GLY A 266 15.55 -5.92 -18.64
C GLY A 266 15.56 -7.37 -19.12
N ASP A 267 16.58 -8.16 -18.76
CA ASP A 267 16.78 -9.52 -19.25
C ASP A 267 15.72 -10.49 -18.68
N GLY A 268 14.91 -11.07 -19.58
CA GLY A 268 13.86 -12.03 -19.20
C GLY A 268 12.64 -11.41 -18.53
N ILE A 269 12.50 -10.10 -18.57
CA ILE A 269 11.35 -9.39 -18.01
C ILE A 269 10.25 -9.26 -19.07
N ASP A 270 9.06 -9.72 -18.73
CA ASP A 270 7.87 -9.57 -19.56
C ASP A 270 6.99 -8.42 -19.03
N TRP A 271 7.07 -7.29 -19.71
CA TRP A 271 6.33 -6.07 -19.38
C TRP A 271 4.90 -6.03 -19.94
N SER A 272 4.48 -7.07 -20.66
CA SER A 272 3.21 -7.05 -21.41
C SER A 272 1.96 -6.93 -20.54
N SER A 273 2.06 -7.32 -19.27
CA SER A 273 0.96 -7.21 -18.32
C SER A 273 1.46 -7.27 -16.86
N PRO A 274 0.66 -6.80 -15.88
CA PRO A 274 0.99 -6.96 -14.46
C PRO A 274 1.22 -8.42 -14.05
N VAL A 275 0.53 -9.36 -14.68
CA VAL A 275 0.67 -10.80 -14.42
C VAL A 275 2.00 -11.33 -14.97
N ALA A 276 2.35 -10.96 -16.20
CA ALA A 276 3.61 -11.34 -16.82
C ALA A 276 4.80 -10.77 -16.05
N LEU A 277 4.73 -9.48 -15.68
CA LEU A 277 5.74 -8.83 -14.87
C LEU A 277 5.89 -9.51 -13.49
N ALA A 278 4.79 -9.80 -12.80
CA ALA A 278 4.84 -10.49 -11.52
C ALA A 278 5.52 -11.86 -11.62
N LYS A 279 5.24 -12.63 -12.68
CA LYS A 279 5.91 -13.91 -12.95
C LYS A 279 7.41 -13.74 -13.23
N SER A 280 7.81 -12.65 -13.86
CA SER A 280 9.21 -12.34 -14.12
C SER A 280 9.97 -11.93 -12.85
N ILE A 281 9.32 -11.18 -11.95
CA ILE A 281 9.87 -10.78 -10.65
C ILE A 281 9.93 -12.00 -9.72
N HIS A 282 8.85 -12.80 -9.68
CA HIS A 282 8.68 -13.93 -8.76
C HIS A 282 8.52 -15.22 -9.55
N PRO A 283 9.60 -16.00 -9.75
CA PRO A 283 9.50 -17.30 -10.41
C PRO A 283 8.78 -18.36 -9.57
N TRP A 284 8.15 -18.00 -8.48
CA TRP A 284 7.48 -18.92 -7.53
C TRP A 284 5.97 -18.81 -7.61
N GLU A 285 5.34 -19.96 -7.45
CA GLU A 285 3.94 -20.10 -7.75
C GLU A 285 3.07 -20.30 -6.49
N ILE A 286 2.40 -19.26 -6.00
CA ILE A 286 1.17 -19.44 -5.20
C ILE A 286 -0.01 -18.99 -6.04
N PRO A 287 -1.08 -19.77 -6.15
CA PRO A 287 -2.29 -19.25 -6.73
C PRO A 287 -2.92 -18.26 -5.78
N VAL A 288 -2.81 -16.99 -6.07
CA VAL A 288 -3.69 -15.98 -5.49
C VAL A 288 -4.83 -15.78 -6.46
N GLN A 289 -5.94 -16.49 -6.24
CA GLN A 289 -7.15 -16.26 -7.01
C GLN A 289 -7.89 -15.08 -6.41
N SER A 290 -8.09 -14.06 -7.22
CA SER A 290 -9.03 -13.01 -6.94
C SER A 290 -10.29 -13.26 -7.77
N PRO A 291 -11.46 -13.45 -7.16
CA PRO A 291 -12.71 -13.58 -7.92
C PRO A 291 -12.95 -12.42 -8.88
N MET A 292 -12.46 -11.24 -8.55
CA MET A 292 -12.52 -10.09 -9.42
C MET A 292 -11.57 -10.23 -10.61
N ALA A 293 -10.35 -10.74 -10.39
CA ALA A 293 -9.39 -10.99 -11.48
C ALA A 293 -9.94 -12.05 -12.45
N GLU A 294 -10.49 -13.14 -11.93
CA GLU A 294 -11.14 -14.19 -12.73
C GLU A 294 -12.29 -13.62 -13.58
N ALA A 295 -13.15 -12.81 -12.99
CA ALA A 295 -14.26 -12.17 -13.70
C ALA A 295 -13.80 -11.18 -14.79
N LEU A 296 -12.61 -10.59 -14.64
CA LEU A 296 -11.99 -9.69 -15.61
C LEU A 296 -11.13 -10.45 -16.65
N GLY A 297 -11.06 -11.80 -16.57
CA GLY A 297 -10.25 -12.62 -17.45
C GLY A 297 -8.75 -12.48 -17.22
N VAL A 298 -8.34 -12.02 -16.05
CA VAL A 298 -6.93 -11.89 -15.67
C VAL A 298 -6.47 -13.19 -15.02
N GLU A 299 -5.37 -13.78 -15.48
CA GLU A 299 -4.80 -14.96 -14.84
C GLU A 299 -4.32 -14.66 -13.42
N SER A 300 -4.61 -15.57 -12.49
CA SER A 300 -4.10 -15.48 -11.13
C SER A 300 -2.61 -15.78 -11.08
N THR A 301 -1.87 -15.08 -10.23
CA THR A 301 -0.45 -15.37 -10.01
C THR A 301 -0.27 -16.50 -9.01
N TRP A 302 0.76 -17.30 -9.24
CA TRP A 302 1.19 -18.36 -8.36
C TRP A 302 2.48 -17.96 -7.63
N ILE A 303 2.51 -18.03 -6.30
CA ILE A 303 3.71 -17.81 -5.48
C ILE A 303 3.93 -19.06 -4.63
N HIS A 304 5.17 -19.52 -4.46
CA HIS A 304 5.48 -20.74 -3.71
C HIS A 304 5.20 -20.58 -2.20
N PRO A 305 4.45 -21.51 -1.56
CA PRO A 305 4.04 -21.37 -0.16
C PRO A 305 5.20 -21.41 0.86
N GLU A 306 6.35 -21.93 0.48
CA GLU A 306 7.52 -22.10 1.36
C GLU A 306 8.51 -20.94 1.29
N ALA A 307 8.36 -20.04 0.35
CA ALA A 307 9.16 -18.82 0.30
C ALA A 307 8.77 -17.92 1.47
N SER A 308 9.41 -18.12 2.61
CA SER A 308 9.21 -17.24 3.75
C SER A 308 9.77 -15.86 3.39
N VAL A 309 9.00 -14.82 3.71
CA VAL A 309 9.45 -13.42 3.61
C VAL A 309 10.78 -13.21 4.37
N LYS A 310 11.07 -14.07 5.35
CA LYS A 310 12.33 -14.05 6.13
C LYS A 310 13.56 -14.56 5.36
N ASP A 311 13.38 -15.49 4.43
CA ASP A 311 14.53 -16.14 3.78
C ASP A 311 15.19 -15.24 2.72
N ARG A 312 14.62 -14.07 2.47
CA ARG A 312 15.07 -13.15 1.43
C ARG A 312 15.87 -11.97 1.89
N GLY A 313 16.26 -11.91 3.15
CA GLY A 313 17.00 -10.74 3.65
C GLY A 313 16.24 -9.43 3.42
N MET A 314 14.92 -9.48 3.34
CA MET A 314 14.12 -8.27 3.17
C MET A 314 14.45 -7.28 4.27
N PRO A 315 14.64 -6.01 3.92
CA PRO A 315 14.90 -4.99 4.91
C PRO A 315 13.73 -4.99 5.90
N THR A 316 14.02 -5.46 7.11
CA THR A 316 13.10 -5.29 8.22
C THR A 316 12.93 -3.79 8.43
N TYR A 317 11.74 -3.30 8.26
CA TYR A 317 11.41 -1.95 8.69
C TYR A 317 11.44 -1.96 10.22
N GLY A 318 12.59 -1.56 10.77
CA GLY A 318 12.79 -1.37 12.20
C GLY A 318 12.03 -0.16 12.73
#